data_5b781d29dde98091a287c5f08d18ce11
#
_entry.id   5b781d29dde98091a287c5f08d18ce11
#
_cell.length_a   1.000
_cell.length_b   1.000
_cell.length_c   1.000
_cell.angle_alpha   90.00
_cell.angle_beta   90.00
_cell.angle_gamma   90.00
#
_symmetry.space_group_name_H-M   'P 1'
#
loop_
_entity.id
_entity.type
_entity.pdbx_description
1 polymer ?
#
loop_
_entity_poly.entity_id
_entity_poly.type
_entity_poly.pdbx_seq_one_letter_code
_entity_poly.pdbx_strand_id
1 'polypeptide(L)'
;GVVVVMGALAWASVPFYSWFCRVTGFGGVTNVATSGSDVILDQTIVIRFDASVDRDMPWTFKPVEREMTVRIGQTALAFFEAHNPTDQPVAGQAAYNVAPYEAGVFFDKIECFCFTEQVLMPGETVQMPVSFFIDPAIVDDRDGKYVHTITLGYTFYQIDLPENFQQAALTNPATSAIETN
;
A
#
# COMPACT_ATOMS: atom_id res chain seq x y z
N GLY A 1 16.32 28.82 -36.70
CA GLY A 1 17.17 28.86 -35.51
C GLY A 1 16.42 28.74 -34.18
N VAL A 2 15.56 29.73 -33.82
CA VAL A 2 14.94 29.85 -32.48
C VAL A 2 14.08 28.66 -32.10
N VAL A 3 13.27 28.14 -32.99
CA VAL A 3 12.37 27.00 -32.76
C VAL A 3 13.15 25.72 -32.40
N VAL A 4 14.29 25.48 -33.05
CA VAL A 4 15.15 24.35 -32.76
C VAL A 4 15.78 24.44 -31.38
N VAL A 5 16.21 25.62 -30.97
CA VAL A 5 16.78 25.90 -29.66
C VAL A 5 15.75 25.70 -28.56
N MET A 6 14.51 26.22 -28.74
CA MET A 6 13.42 26.01 -27.79
C MET A 6 13.01 24.54 -27.67
N GLY A 7 12.97 23.81 -28.77
CA GLY A 7 12.70 22.37 -28.76
C GLY A 7 13.78 21.58 -28.03
N ALA A 8 15.06 21.92 -28.22
CA ALA A 8 16.17 21.30 -27.53
C ALA A 8 16.14 21.57 -26.01
N LEU A 9 15.79 22.79 -25.60
CA LEU A 9 15.65 23.16 -24.18
C LEU A 9 14.46 22.44 -23.54
N ALA A 10 13.34 22.33 -24.23
CA ALA A 10 12.18 21.60 -23.74
C ALA A 10 12.50 20.10 -23.56
N TRP A 11 13.21 19.52 -24.51
CA TRP A 11 13.63 18.11 -24.42
C TRP A 11 14.66 17.86 -23.31
N ALA A 12 15.60 18.76 -23.10
CA ALA A 12 16.60 18.67 -22.05
C ALA A 12 16.00 18.90 -20.63
N SER A 13 14.88 19.60 -20.51
CA SER A 13 14.22 19.83 -19.21
C SER A 13 13.68 18.56 -18.57
N VAL A 14 13.25 17.57 -19.35
CA VAL A 14 12.70 16.30 -18.84
C VAL A 14 13.72 15.49 -18.05
N PRO A 15 14.94 15.18 -18.58
CA PRO A 15 15.92 14.45 -17.81
C PRO A 15 16.47 15.28 -16.64
N PHE A 16 16.57 16.60 -16.79
CA PHE A 16 16.99 17.49 -15.71
C PHE A 16 16.00 17.48 -14.54
N TYR A 17 14.70 17.54 -14.82
CA TYR A 17 13.66 17.47 -13.81
C TYR A 17 13.65 16.11 -13.09
N SER A 18 13.80 15.01 -13.81
CA SER A 18 13.90 13.67 -13.23
C SER A 18 15.12 13.51 -12.31
N TRP A 19 16.25 14.06 -12.74
CA TRP A 19 17.46 14.07 -11.94
C TRP A 19 17.29 14.93 -10.68
N PHE A 20 16.72 16.12 -10.84
CA PHE A 20 16.44 17.03 -9.72
C PHE A 20 15.53 16.40 -8.67
N CYS A 21 14.44 15.74 -9.09
CA CYS A 21 13.54 15.04 -8.17
C CYS A 21 14.23 13.89 -7.41
N ARG A 22 15.16 13.18 -8.06
CA ARG A 22 15.95 12.11 -7.40
C ARG A 22 16.91 12.65 -6.35
N VAL A 23 17.55 13.79 -6.64
CA VAL A 23 18.55 14.37 -5.73
C VAL A 23 17.92 15.10 -4.57
N THR A 24 16.79 15.75 -4.79
CA THR A 24 16.12 16.56 -3.77
C THR A 24 15.05 15.80 -2.99
N GLY A 25 14.66 14.60 -3.43
CA GLY A 25 13.54 13.85 -2.82
C GLY A 25 12.19 14.56 -2.93
N PHE A 26 12.11 15.62 -3.74
CA PHE A 26 10.90 16.44 -3.89
C PHE A 26 9.91 15.73 -4.82
N GLY A 27 8.96 15.01 -4.25
CA GLY A 27 7.95 14.34 -5.07
C GLY A 27 6.95 13.48 -4.31
N GLY A 28 7.13 13.31 -2.98
CA GLY A 28 6.16 12.55 -2.17
C GLY A 28 5.92 11.10 -2.61
N VAL A 29 6.82 10.57 -3.43
CA VAL A 29 6.73 9.17 -3.86
C VAL A 29 7.23 8.31 -2.71
N THR A 30 6.34 7.56 -2.10
CA THR A 30 6.73 6.48 -1.20
C THR A 30 7.66 5.54 -1.97
N ASN A 31 8.90 5.42 -1.51
CA ASN A 31 9.86 4.51 -2.11
C ASN A 31 9.33 3.09 -1.99
N VAL A 32 9.27 2.39 -3.10
CA VAL A 32 9.11 0.94 -3.11
C VAL A 32 10.53 0.38 -3.13
N ALA A 33 11.00 -0.01 -1.97
CA ALA A 33 12.30 -0.66 -1.87
C ALA A 33 12.19 -2.11 -2.35
N THR A 34 13.14 -2.55 -3.15
CA THR A 34 13.24 -3.93 -3.61
C THR A 34 13.95 -4.84 -2.60
N SER A 35 14.54 -4.25 -1.56
CA SER A 35 15.24 -4.96 -0.48
C SER A 35 15.16 -4.14 0.81
N GLY A 36 15.30 -4.80 1.97
CA GLY A 36 15.38 -4.14 3.26
C GLY A 36 16.63 -3.27 3.41
N SER A 37 16.67 -2.47 4.47
CA SER A 37 17.84 -1.67 4.79
C SER A 37 19.04 -2.56 5.19
N ASP A 38 20.24 -2.20 4.74
CA ASP A 38 21.48 -2.88 5.16
C ASP A 38 21.92 -2.48 6.58
N VAL A 39 21.33 -1.42 7.14
CA VAL A 39 21.66 -0.88 8.46
C VAL A 39 20.46 -1.01 9.39
N ILE A 40 20.66 -1.69 10.50
CA ILE A 40 19.65 -1.83 11.57
C ILE A 40 20.17 -1.10 12.79
N LEU A 41 19.39 -0.14 13.30
CA LEU A 41 19.73 0.63 14.49
C LEU A 41 19.19 -0.05 15.75
N ASP A 42 19.75 0.27 16.92
CA ASP A 42 19.24 -0.20 18.21
C ASP A 42 17.97 0.55 18.65
N GLN A 43 17.71 1.69 18.04
CA GLN A 43 16.50 2.48 18.31
C GLN A 43 15.27 1.76 17.77
N THR A 44 14.20 1.81 18.55
CA THR A 44 12.91 1.22 18.22
C THR A 44 11.86 2.30 17.97
N ILE A 45 10.89 1.95 17.14
CA ILE A 45 9.73 2.78 16.86
C ILE A 45 8.47 1.91 16.94
N VAL A 46 7.37 2.51 17.39
CA VAL A 46 6.08 1.83 17.46
C VAL A 46 5.31 2.06 16.17
N ILE A 47 4.89 0.98 15.53
CA ILE A 47 4.01 1.02 14.37
C ILE A 47 2.62 0.63 14.79
N ARG A 48 1.66 1.50 14.55
CA ARG A 48 0.23 1.23 14.77
C ARG A 48 -0.43 0.92 13.45
N PHE A 49 -1.32 -0.04 13.47
CA PHE A 49 -2.07 -0.46 12.30
C PHE A 49 -3.54 -0.09 12.45
N ASP A 50 -4.04 0.62 11.45
CA ASP A 50 -5.45 0.97 11.35
C ASP A 50 -6.04 0.38 10.07
N ALA A 51 -7.26 -0.09 10.16
CA ALA A 51 -7.95 -0.71 9.04
C ALA A 51 -9.38 -0.22 8.99
N SER A 52 -9.78 0.26 7.84
CA SER A 52 -11.13 0.74 7.57
C SER A 52 -11.62 0.27 6.22
N VAL A 53 -12.92 0.34 6.03
CA VAL A 53 -13.59 0.08 4.77
C VAL A 53 -14.48 1.26 4.41
N ASP A 54 -14.64 1.50 3.12
CA ASP A 54 -15.58 2.50 2.63
C ASP A 54 -17.03 2.08 2.92
N ARG A 55 -17.95 3.04 2.86
CA ARG A 55 -19.36 2.82 3.19
C ARG A 55 -20.03 1.75 2.33
N ASP A 56 -19.63 1.67 1.07
CA ASP A 56 -20.20 0.74 0.10
C ASP A 56 -19.51 -0.64 0.12
N MET A 57 -18.40 -0.76 0.88
CA MET A 57 -17.64 -1.99 0.99
C MET A 57 -18.22 -2.90 2.07
N PRO A 58 -18.79 -4.07 1.70
CA PRO A 58 -19.43 -4.95 2.67
C PRO A 58 -18.47 -5.82 3.48
N TRP A 59 -17.15 -5.74 3.21
CA TRP A 59 -16.17 -6.56 3.91
C TRP A 59 -15.96 -6.15 5.36
N THR A 60 -15.53 -7.11 6.16
CA THR A 60 -14.90 -6.84 7.46
C THR A 60 -13.40 -6.82 7.24
N PHE A 61 -12.74 -5.76 7.64
CA PHE A 61 -11.30 -5.59 7.48
C PHE A 61 -10.67 -5.11 8.80
N LYS A 62 -9.67 -5.82 9.26
CA LYS A 62 -8.99 -5.53 10.54
C LYS A 62 -7.52 -5.91 10.50
N PRO A 63 -6.64 -5.23 11.24
CA PRO A 63 -5.29 -5.70 11.45
C PRO A 63 -5.30 -6.91 12.40
N VAL A 64 -4.41 -7.86 12.19
CA VAL A 64 -4.22 -9.00 13.11
C VAL A 64 -3.58 -8.51 14.41
N GLU A 65 -2.59 -7.64 14.29
CA GLU A 65 -1.97 -6.94 15.42
C GLU A 65 -2.26 -5.43 15.30
N ARG A 66 -2.61 -4.79 16.40
CA ARG A 66 -2.92 -3.36 16.41
C ARG A 66 -1.69 -2.47 16.46
N GLU A 67 -0.63 -2.98 17.07
CA GLU A 67 0.64 -2.27 17.15
C GLU A 67 1.81 -3.27 17.22
N MET A 68 2.94 -2.83 16.75
CA MET A 68 4.18 -3.59 16.72
C MET A 68 5.36 -2.66 17.03
N THR A 69 6.29 -3.09 17.87
CA THR A 69 7.54 -2.38 18.07
C THR A 69 8.62 -2.97 17.18
N VAL A 70 9.20 -2.14 16.33
CA VAL A 70 10.24 -2.57 15.38
C VAL A 70 11.52 -1.76 15.57
N ARG A 71 12.66 -2.36 15.25
CA ARG A 71 13.93 -1.62 15.18
C ARG A 71 14.01 -0.86 13.86
N ILE A 72 14.56 0.35 13.91
CA ILE A 72 14.74 1.16 12.70
C ILE A 72 15.71 0.45 11.75
N GLY A 73 15.35 0.32 10.49
CA GLY A 73 16.07 -0.44 9.47
C GLY A 73 15.72 -1.93 9.41
N GLN A 74 15.06 -2.46 10.42
CA GLN A 74 14.63 -3.86 10.44
C GLN A 74 13.38 -4.06 9.58
N THR A 75 13.43 -5.05 8.69
CA THR A 75 12.24 -5.48 7.95
C THR A 75 11.27 -6.18 8.88
N ALA A 76 10.04 -5.73 8.89
CA ALA A 76 8.93 -6.28 9.65
C ALA A 76 7.81 -6.75 8.73
N LEU A 77 7.03 -7.70 9.22
CA LEU A 77 5.89 -8.26 8.53
C LEU A 77 4.64 -8.12 9.40
N ALA A 78 3.64 -7.46 8.87
CA ALA A 78 2.33 -7.33 9.50
C ALA A 78 1.25 -8.00 8.65
N PHE A 79 0.17 -8.44 9.29
CA PHE A 79 -0.95 -9.08 8.61
C PHE A 79 -2.24 -8.31 8.85
N PHE A 80 -3.03 -8.22 7.78
CA PHE A 80 -4.40 -7.74 7.83
C PHE A 80 -5.34 -8.85 7.40
N GLU A 81 -6.48 -8.95 8.05
CA GLU A 81 -7.51 -9.94 7.74
C GLU A 81 -8.70 -9.26 7.08
N ALA A 82 -9.09 -9.76 5.92
CA ALA A 82 -10.29 -9.36 5.21
C ALA A 82 -11.26 -10.53 5.10
N HIS A 83 -12.54 -10.28 5.34
CA HIS A 83 -13.61 -11.27 5.26
C HIS A 83 -14.80 -10.71 4.47
N ASN A 84 -15.29 -11.50 3.53
CA ASN A 84 -16.51 -11.20 2.79
C ASN A 84 -17.71 -11.92 3.41
N PRO A 85 -18.58 -11.23 4.16
CA PRO A 85 -19.75 -11.84 4.79
C PRO A 85 -20.95 -11.99 3.84
N THR A 86 -20.84 -11.55 2.59
CA THR A 86 -21.93 -11.57 1.61
C THR A 86 -22.03 -12.91 0.88
N ASP A 87 -23.16 -13.10 0.20
CA ASP A 87 -23.45 -14.29 -0.61
C ASP A 87 -22.91 -14.17 -2.05
N GLN A 88 -22.21 -13.07 -2.36
CA GLN A 88 -21.68 -12.77 -3.68
C GLN A 88 -20.19 -12.50 -3.62
N PRO A 89 -19.45 -12.78 -4.71
CA PRO A 89 -18.07 -12.34 -4.81
C PRO A 89 -18.02 -10.81 -4.87
N VAL A 90 -17.12 -10.22 -4.11
CA VAL A 90 -16.90 -8.77 -4.04
C VAL A 90 -15.44 -8.47 -4.32
N ALA A 91 -15.19 -7.53 -5.21
CA ALA A 91 -13.86 -7.03 -5.50
C ALA A 91 -13.59 -5.74 -4.73
N GLY A 92 -12.37 -5.62 -4.24
CA GLY A 92 -11.92 -4.45 -3.51
C GLY A 92 -10.50 -4.07 -3.84
N GLN A 93 -10.20 -2.80 -3.67
CA GLN A 93 -8.86 -2.24 -3.79
C GLN A 93 -8.53 -1.42 -2.56
N ALA A 94 -7.31 -1.59 -2.04
CA ALA A 94 -6.86 -0.87 -0.87
C ALA A 94 -6.13 0.42 -1.25
N ALA A 95 -6.38 1.47 -0.48
CA ALA A 95 -5.52 2.63 -0.39
C ALA A 95 -4.87 2.65 1.00
N TYR A 96 -3.67 3.22 1.11
CA TYR A 96 -2.98 3.34 2.38
C TYR A 96 -2.49 4.76 2.63
N ASN A 97 -2.31 5.08 3.90
CA ASN A 97 -1.70 6.33 4.35
C ASN A 97 -0.79 6.08 5.55
N VAL A 98 0.16 6.96 5.73
CA VAL A 98 1.10 6.94 6.85
C VAL A 98 1.01 8.26 7.60
N ALA A 99 0.90 8.18 8.91
CA ALA A 99 0.87 9.35 9.79
C ALA A 99 1.91 9.19 10.92
N PRO A 100 2.64 10.23 11.33
CA PRO A 100 2.57 11.60 10.80
C PRO A 100 3.17 11.70 9.38
N TYR A 101 2.83 12.75 8.67
CA TYR A 101 3.27 12.95 7.27
C TYR A 101 4.79 12.99 7.13
N GLU A 102 5.48 13.55 8.09
CA GLU A 102 6.93 13.67 8.15
C GLU A 102 7.62 12.29 8.19
N ALA A 103 6.96 11.30 8.77
CA ALA A 103 7.46 9.94 8.82
C ALA A 103 7.22 9.15 7.52
N GLY A 104 6.28 9.61 6.70
CA GLY A 104 5.89 8.90 5.48
C GLY A 104 7.01 8.73 4.48
N VAL A 105 7.94 9.67 4.41
CA VAL A 105 9.10 9.61 3.50
C VAL A 105 10.15 8.58 3.94
N PHE A 106 10.16 8.18 5.20
CA PHE A 106 11.05 7.18 5.80
C PHE A 106 10.39 5.81 5.96
N PHE A 107 9.11 5.73 5.62
CA PHE A 107 8.38 4.47 5.65
C PHE A 107 8.51 3.77 4.30
N ASP A 108 9.46 2.85 4.22
CA ASP A 108 9.71 2.08 3.00
C ASP A 108 8.94 0.76 3.04
N LYS A 109 8.11 0.59 2.04
CA LYS A 109 7.29 -0.58 1.84
C LYS A 109 7.93 -1.47 0.78
N ILE A 110 8.22 -2.70 1.15
CA ILE A 110 8.84 -3.68 0.27
C ILE A 110 7.74 -4.36 -0.57
N GLU A 111 6.69 -4.80 0.07
CA GLU A 111 5.60 -5.53 -0.57
C GLU A 111 4.25 -5.11 0.02
N CYS A 112 3.25 -4.93 -0.82
CA CYS A 112 1.92 -4.53 -0.42
C CYS A 112 0.86 -5.13 -1.34
N PHE A 113 -0.20 -5.60 -0.74
CA PHE A 113 -1.40 -6.07 -1.46
C PHE A 113 -2.23 -4.93 -2.07
N CYS A 114 -1.96 -3.66 -1.73
CA CYS A 114 -2.76 -2.52 -2.17
C CYS A 114 -2.65 -2.18 -3.66
N PHE A 115 -1.68 -2.75 -4.37
CA PHE A 115 -1.52 -2.55 -5.81
C PHE A 115 -2.28 -3.56 -6.66
N THR A 116 -2.86 -4.59 -6.06
CA THR A 116 -3.64 -5.61 -6.75
C THR A 116 -5.09 -5.56 -6.32
N GLU A 117 -5.97 -5.73 -7.29
CA GLU A 117 -7.38 -5.94 -7.02
C GLU A 117 -7.57 -7.27 -6.29
N GLN A 118 -8.32 -7.26 -5.20
CA GLN A 118 -8.62 -8.45 -4.42
C GLN A 118 -10.08 -8.83 -4.64
N VAL A 119 -10.32 -10.07 -5.03
CA VAL A 119 -11.66 -10.63 -5.12
C VAL A 119 -11.83 -11.69 -4.04
N LEU A 120 -12.79 -11.48 -3.14
CA LEU A 120 -13.16 -12.47 -2.15
C LEU A 120 -14.47 -13.14 -2.53
N MET A 121 -14.45 -14.46 -2.49
CA MET A 121 -15.64 -15.29 -2.70
C MET A 121 -16.58 -15.19 -1.49
N PRO A 122 -17.86 -15.57 -1.62
CA PRO A 122 -18.80 -15.56 -0.51
C PRO A 122 -18.26 -16.28 0.73
N GLY A 123 -18.24 -15.62 1.88
CA GLY A 123 -17.75 -16.18 3.14
C GLY A 123 -16.23 -16.39 3.24
N GLU A 124 -15.47 -15.96 2.24
CA GLU A 124 -14.02 -16.12 2.23
C GLU A 124 -13.34 -15.17 3.22
N THR A 125 -12.32 -15.70 3.91
CA THR A 125 -11.43 -14.93 4.79
C THR A 125 -10.01 -15.06 4.27
N VAL A 126 -9.32 -13.94 4.10
CA VAL A 126 -7.93 -13.89 3.61
C VAL A 126 -7.08 -13.07 4.55
N GLN A 127 -5.86 -13.54 4.81
CA GLN A 127 -4.82 -12.77 5.48
C GLN A 127 -3.87 -12.16 4.44
N MET A 128 -3.67 -10.86 4.55
CA MET A 128 -2.86 -10.09 3.60
C MET A 128 -1.58 -9.62 4.29
N PRO A 129 -0.41 -10.08 3.83
CA PRO A 129 0.87 -9.66 4.41
C PRO A 129 1.28 -8.29 3.90
N VAL A 130 1.86 -7.49 4.78
CA VAL A 130 2.54 -6.22 4.47
C VAL A 130 3.94 -6.27 5.01
N SER A 131 4.92 -6.19 4.13
CA SER A 131 6.33 -6.15 4.47
C SER A 131 6.86 -4.72 4.34
N PHE A 132 7.48 -4.22 5.40
CA PHE A 132 7.96 -2.83 5.48
C PHE A 132 9.20 -2.71 6.35
N PHE A 133 9.88 -1.59 6.24
CA PHE A 133 10.91 -1.15 7.19
C PHE A 133 10.92 0.38 7.29
N ILE A 134 11.55 0.90 8.32
CA ILE A 134 11.75 2.34 8.52
C ILE A 134 13.18 2.68 8.13
N ASP A 135 13.34 3.64 7.22
CA ASP A 135 14.67 4.07 6.77
C ASP A 135 15.47 4.64 7.96
N PRO A 136 16.69 4.15 8.20
CA PRO A 136 17.58 4.68 9.23
C PRO A 136 17.82 6.18 9.16
N ALA A 137 17.69 6.80 7.99
CA ALA A 137 17.83 8.25 7.82
C ALA A 137 16.84 9.08 8.67
N ILE A 138 15.77 8.46 9.18
CA ILE A 138 14.78 9.13 10.06
C ILE A 138 15.43 9.72 11.32
N VAL A 139 16.48 9.11 11.85
CA VAL A 139 17.16 9.57 13.09
C VAL A 139 17.98 10.83 12.88
N ASP A 140 18.44 11.07 11.66
CA ASP A 140 19.23 12.23 11.27
C ASP A 140 18.36 13.38 10.72
N ASP A 141 17.09 13.09 10.43
CA ASP A 141 16.16 14.08 9.95
C ASP A 141 15.72 15.04 11.07
N ARG A 142 15.48 16.29 10.69
CA ARG A 142 15.15 17.36 11.60
C ARG A 142 13.86 17.11 12.37
N ASP A 143 12.84 16.61 11.69
CA ASP A 143 11.50 16.40 12.20
C ASP A 143 11.26 14.90 12.48
N GLY A 144 11.81 14.02 11.65
CA GLY A 144 11.71 12.57 11.76
C GLY A 144 12.27 11.99 13.06
N LYS A 145 13.36 12.54 13.59
CA LYS A 145 13.98 12.08 14.86
C LYS A 145 13.08 12.17 16.10
N TYR A 146 12.01 12.96 16.06
CA TYR A 146 11.04 13.07 17.14
C TYR A 146 9.85 12.14 16.99
N VAL A 147 9.77 11.42 15.89
CA VAL A 147 8.70 10.47 15.63
C VAL A 147 8.98 9.16 16.36
N HIS A 148 8.14 8.85 17.35
CA HIS A 148 8.24 7.60 18.13
C HIS A 148 7.14 6.61 17.78
N THR A 149 6.11 7.06 17.09
CA THR A 149 4.99 6.23 16.68
C THR A 149 4.58 6.60 15.25
N ILE A 150 4.45 5.60 14.40
CA ILE A 150 3.94 5.74 13.04
C ILE A 150 2.64 4.95 12.95
N THR A 151 1.61 5.54 12.37
CA THR A 151 0.35 4.86 12.10
C THR A 151 0.25 4.55 10.60
N LEU A 152 0.11 3.28 10.30
CA LEU A 152 -0.16 2.78 8.95
C LEU A 152 -1.64 2.44 8.83
N GLY A 153 -2.36 3.22 8.06
CA GLY A 153 -3.79 3.03 7.80
C GLY A 153 -4.05 2.45 6.42
N TYR A 154 -4.93 1.46 6.35
CA TYR A 154 -5.44 0.91 5.11
C TYR A 154 -6.95 1.09 5.03
N THR A 155 -7.43 1.47 3.85
CA THR A 155 -8.86 1.58 3.57
C THR A 155 -9.18 0.80 2.30
N PHE A 156 -10.13 -0.11 2.38
CA PHE A 156 -10.65 -0.82 1.22
C PHE A 156 -11.85 -0.11 0.62
N TYR A 157 -11.84 -0.03 -0.71
CA TYR A 157 -12.92 0.47 -1.54
C TYR A 157 -13.46 -0.65 -2.41
N GLN A 158 -14.77 -0.71 -2.55
CA GLN A 158 -15.38 -1.63 -3.49
C GLN A 158 -15.12 -1.16 -4.92
N ILE A 159 -14.77 -2.10 -5.77
CA ILE A 159 -14.61 -1.91 -7.21
C ILE A 159 -15.48 -2.93 -7.97
N ASP A 160 -15.67 -2.68 -9.25
CA ASP A 160 -16.33 -3.64 -10.12
C ASP A 160 -15.50 -4.92 -10.26
N LEU A 161 -16.17 -6.05 -10.39
CA LEU A 161 -15.49 -7.33 -10.63
C LEU A 161 -14.69 -7.27 -11.93
N PRO A 162 -13.44 -7.74 -11.94
CA PRO A 162 -12.62 -7.79 -13.14
C PRO A 162 -13.30 -8.57 -14.29
N GLU A 163 -13.12 -8.12 -15.51
CA GLU A 163 -13.77 -8.72 -16.70
C GLU A 163 -13.48 -10.22 -16.86
N ASN A 164 -12.27 -10.65 -16.56
CA ASN A 164 -11.88 -12.05 -16.57
C ASN A 164 -12.67 -12.90 -15.56
N PHE A 165 -13.04 -12.32 -14.43
CA PHE A 165 -13.84 -12.98 -13.41
C PHE A 165 -15.32 -13.04 -13.82
N GLN A 166 -15.85 -11.98 -14.43
CA GLN A 166 -17.21 -11.95 -14.99
C GLN A 166 -17.38 -12.97 -16.11
N GLN A 167 -16.39 -13.10 -16.99
CA GLN A 167 -16.42 -14.09 -18.08
C GLN A 167 -16.33 -15.53 -17.55
N ALA A 168 -15.52 -15.79 -16.52
CA ALA A 168 -15.43 -17.11 -15.90
C ALA A 168 -16.74 -17.51 -15.21
N ALA A 169 -17.44 -16.57 -14.59
CA ALA A 169 -18.76 -16.81 -14.00
C ALA A 169 -19.85 -17.11 -15.06
N LEU A 170 -19.75 -16.51 -16.23
CA LEU A 170 -20.67 -16.76 -17.37
C LEU A 170 -20.39 -18.07 -18.10
N THR A 171 -19.14 -18.55 -18.08
CA THR A 171 -18.74 -19.79 -18.77
C THR A 171 -18.85 -21.05 -17.92
N ASN A 172 -19.12 -20.92 -16.62
CA ASN A 172 -19.27 -22.06 -15.73
C ASN A 172 -20.75 -22.24 -15.32
N PRO A 173 -21.51 -23.09 -16.02
CA PRO A 173 -22.94 -23.28 -15.77
C PRO A 173 -23.28 -24.00 -14.46
N ALA A 174 -22.27 -24.34 -13.65
CA ALA A 174 -22.48 -25.00 -12.36
C ALA A 174 -23.01 -24.09 -11.25
N THR A 175 -23.00 -22.75 -11.43
CA THR A 175 -23.48 -21.80 -10.45
C THR A 175 -24.94 -21.42 -10.66
N SER A 176 -25.56 -21.76 -11.80
CA SER A 176 -26.97 -21.47 -12.08
C SER A 176 -27.97 -22.54 -11.57
N ALA A 177 -27.48 -23.58 -10.88
CA ALA A 177 -28.32 -24.70 -10.43
C ALA A 177 -28.77 -24.62 -8.97
N ILE A 178 -28.58 -23.50 -8.28
CA ILE A 178 -29.03 -23.33 -6.88
C ILE A 178 -30.29 -22.43 -6.76
N GLU A 179 -30.81 -21.97 -7.88
CA GLU A 179 -32.09 -21.22 -7.89
C GLU A 179 -33.20 -22.03 -8.51
N THR A 180 -33.57 -23.14 -7.92
CA THR A 180 -34.94 -23.75 -8.03
C THR A 180 -35.03 -24.94 -7.10
N ASN A 181 -35.38 -24.69 -5.84
CA ASN A 181 -36.31 -25.58 -5.13
C ASN A 181 -36.79 -24.93 -3.82
#